data_0ab46c4fc15da3b8d787f50bfb153520
#
_entry.id   0ab46c4fc15da3b8d787f50bfb153520
#
_cell.length_a   1.000
_cell.length_b   1.000
_cell.length_c   1.000
_cell.angle_alpha   90.00
_cell.angle_beta   90.00
_cell.angle_gamma   90.00
#
_symmetry.space_group_name_H-M   'P 1'
#
loop_
_entity.id
_entity.type
_entity.pdbx_description
1 polymer ?
#
loop_
_entity_poly.entity_id
_entity_poly.type
_entity_poly.pdbx_seq_one_letter_code
_entity_poly.pdbx_strand_id
1 'polypeptide(L)'
;ISLPLPNGIKIDEITPGQITVKIEPLEVKEIPVNPMTTGQVAVGYEIYGQSVNPAKVRVRGPANLVRPLAMVTTEKIDLTGKNADFTANQIPVTISNAGKLTPLDPLVSVLFRIGEKRIEKAFSVPVAGDTKRKVNVVLYGGKSLLEHLKPEELSVEMTKDANGTERPSVNLPSSLVDKVEIRRPRAEH
;
A
#
# COMPACT_ATOMS: atom_id res chain seq x y z
N ILE A 1 10.74 22.60 -50.33
CA ILE A 1 10.10 23.68 -49.52
C ILE A 1 10.11 24.91 -50.39
N SER A 2 8.92 25.43 -50.72
CA SER A 2 8.73 26.66 -51.49
C SER A 2 8.67 27.81 -50.47
N LEU A 3 9.70 28.68 -50.50
CA LEU A 3 9.72 29.88 -49.67
C LEU A 3 9.15 31.03 -50.49
N PRO A 4 8.11 31.73 -50.06
CA PRO A 4 7.62 32.93 -50.74
C PRO A 4 8.61 34.05 -50.52
N LEU A 5 9.39 34.41 -51.57
CA LEU A 5 10.37 35.47 -51.50
C LEU A 5 9.82 36.71 -52.21
N PRO A 6 10.15 37.93 -51.75
CA PRO A 6 9.87 39.16 -52.43
C PRO A 6 10.54 39.21 -53.83
N ASN A 7 9.93 39.97 -54.76
CA ASN A 7 10.50 40.15 -56.09
C ASN A 7 11.89 40.70 -56.04
N GLY A 8 12.84 40.07 -56.75
CA GLY A 8 14.23 40.51 -56.85
C GLY A 8 15.18 39.84 -55.86
N ILE A 9 14.68 39.00 -54.94
CA ILE A 9 15.53 38.20 -54.02
C ILE A 9 15.63 36.76 -54.55
N LYS A 10 16.86 36.25 -54.65
CA LYS A 10 17.15 34.84 -54.97
C LYS A 10 17.87 34.20 -53.81
N ILE A 11 17.58 32.93 -53.59
CA ILE A 11 18.32 32.12 -52.61
C ILE A 11 19.62 31.72 -53.32
N ASP A 12 20.75 32.11 -52.77
CA ASP A 12 22.07 31.76 -53.27
C ASP A 12 22.54 30.42 -52.73
N GLU A 13 22.37 30.20 -51.45
CA GLU A 13 22.76 28.96 -50.77
C GLU A 13 21.84 28.64 -49.58
N ILE A 14 21.57 27.35 -49.35
CA ILE A 14 20.88 26.84 -48.14
C ILE A 14 21.83 25.87 -47.46
N THR A 15 22.36 26.28 -46.30
CA THR A 15 23.24 25.43 -45.47
C THR A 15 22.61 25.20 -44.09
N PRO A 16 22.39 23.95 -43.68
CA PRO A 16 22.57 22.69 -44.41
C PRO A 16 21.47 22.45 -45.47
N GLY A 17 21.84 21.94 -46.62
CA GLY A 17 20.92 21.61 -47.72
C GLY A 17 19.99 20.43 -47.42
N GLN A 18 20.36 19.62 -46.43
CA GLN A 18 19.57 18.50 -45.94
C GLN A 18 19.54 18.47 -44.42
N ILE A 19 18.34 18.25 -43.85
CA ILE A 19 18.11 18.05 -42.41
C ILE A 19 17.54 16.65 -42.22
N THR A 20 18.24 15.82 -41.45
CA THR A 20 17.73 14.52 -41.08
C THR A 20 16.67 14.67 -39.98
N VAL A 21 15.43 14.35 -40.28
CA VAL A 21 14.34 14.36 -39.34
C VAL A 21 13.98 12.92 -38.96
N LYS A 22 14.10 12.60 -37.68
CA LYS A 22 13.64 11.31 -37.14
C LYS A 22 12.23 11.48 -36.60
N ILE A 23 11.27 10.84 -37.25
CA ILE A 23 9.87 10.83 -36.82
C ILE A 23 9.63 9.58 -35.98
N GLU A 24 9.07 9.76 -34.79
CA GLU A 24 8.67 8.65 -33.91
C GLU A 24 7.15 8.68 -33.71
N PRO A 25 6.47 7.50 -33.76
CA PRO A 25 5.04 7.46 -33.50
C PRO A 25 4.74 7.82 -32.04
N LEU A 26 3.64 8.54 -31.84
CA LEU A 26 3.10 8.80 -30.51
C LEU A 26 2.20 7.62 -30.10
N GLU A 27 2.42 7.13 -28.90
CA GLU A 27 1.61 6.07 -28.29
C GLU A 27 0.98 6.55 -26.98
N VAL A 28 -0.14 5.91 -26.63
CA VAL A 28 -0.77 6.05 -25.31
C VAL A 28 -0.74 4.70 -24.62
N LYS A 29 -0.28 4.65 -23.38
CA LYS A 29 -0.20 3.43 -22.58
C LYS A 29 -0.79 3.68 -21.20
N GLU A 30 -1.53 2.71 -20.68
CA GLU A 30 -1.94 2.67 -19.29
C GLU A 30 -0.81 2.14 -18.40
N ILE A 31 -0.45 2.90 -17.40
CA ILE A 31 0.71 2.62 -16.55
C ILE A 31 0.28 2.67 -15.09
N PRO A 32 0.64 1.66 -14.28
CA PRO A 32 0.31 1.64 -12.85
C PRO A 32 0.98 2.78 -12.11
N VAL A 33 0.26 3.31 -11.12
CA VAL A 33 0.74 4.39 -10.25
C VAL A 33 1.27 3.81 -8.95
N ASN A 34 2.49 4.18 -8.59
CA ASN A 34 3.09 3.86 -7.30
C ASN A 34 3.18 5.13 -6.43
N PRO A 35 2.40 5.24 -5.35
CA PRO A 35 2.42 6.43 -4.51
C PRO A 35 3.74 6.54 -3.74
N MET A 36 4.32 7.75 -3.77
CA MET A 36 5.49 8.10 -2.97
C MET A 36 5.06 8.71 -1.65
N THR A 37 5.69 8.30 -0.57
CA THR A 37 5.39 8.80 0.77
C THR A 37 6.62 9.41 1.42
N THR A 38 6.41 10.30 2.37
CA THR A 38 7.45 10.89 3.24
C THR A 38 6.94 10.93 4.68
N GLY A 39 7.88 11.01 5.63
CA GLY A 39 7.54 10.96 7.04
C GLY A 39 7.18 9.56 7.53
N GLN A 40 6.77 9.48 8.78
CA GLN A 40 6.34 8.25 9.43
C GLN A 40 5.00 8.46 10.11
N VAL A 41 4.16 7.43 10.10
CA VAL A 41 2.92 7.42 10.87
C VAL A 41 3.20 7.59 12.36
N ALA A 42 2.19 7.93 13.16
CA ALA A 42 2.32 8.11 14.59
C ALA A 42 2.94 6.87 15.25
N VAL A 43 3.67 7.10 16.34
CA VAL A 43 4.29 6.02 17.13
C VAL A 43 3.21 5.04 17.59
N GLY A 44 3.44 3.74 17.36
CA GLY A 44 2.47 2.69 17.68
C GLY A 44 1.44 2.41 16.60
N TYR A 45 1.53 3.09 15.44
CA TYR A 45 0.66 2.86 14.29
C TYR A 45 1.42 2.29 13.10
N GLU A 46 0.71 1.63 12.19
CA GLU A 46 1.26 1.09 10.95
C GLU A 46 0.25 1.22 9.80
N ILE A 47 0.76 1.15 8.58
CA ILE A 47 -0.06 1.17 7.38
C ILE A 47 -0.44 -0.27 7.04
N TYR A 48 -1.73 -0.58 7.07
CA TYR A 48 -2.27 -1.88 6.69
C TYR A 48 -2.46 -2.05 5.20
N GLY A 49 -2.64 -0.96 4.49
CA GLY A 49 -2.86 -0.99 3.07
C GLY A 49 -2.92 0.40 2.45
N GLN A 50 -2.72 0.42 1.16
CA GLN A 50 -2.86 1.62 0.34
C GLN A 50 -3.60 1.26 -0.94
N SER A 51 -4.43 2.17 -1.42
CA SER A 51 -5.10 2.04 -2.70
C SER A 51 -5.08 3.36 -3.46
N VAL A 52 -4.85 3.27 -4.75
CA VAL A 52 -4.75 4.43 -5.66
C VAL A 52 -5.96 4.43 -6.58
N ASN A 53 -6.58 5.57 -6.77
CA ASN A 53 -7.71 5.74 -7.67
C ASN A 53 -7.50 6.98 -8.59
N PRO A 54 -7.40 6.80 -9.92
CA PRO A 54 -7.32 5.53 -10.63
C PRO A 54 -6.01 4.78 -10.37
N ALA A 55 -6.03 3.44 -10.36
CA ALA A 55 -4.85 2.61 -10.13
C ALA A 55 -3.83 2.67 -11.27
N LYS A 56 -4.30 3.05 -12.47
CA LYS A 56 -3.49 3.26 -13.67
C LYS A 56 -3.83 4.61 -14.28
N VAL A 57 -2.83 5.24 -14.87
CA VAL A 57 -2.98 6.50 -15.61
C VAL A 57 -2.52 6.32 -17.04
N ARG A 58 -3.14 7.05 -17.95
CA ARG A 58 -2.76 7.08 -19.36
C ARG A 58 -1.64 8.07 -19.57
N VAL A 59 -0.58 7.60 -20.18
CA VAL A 59 0.59 8.42 -20.52
C VAL A 59 0.77 8.42 -22.02
N ARG A 60 0.91 9.61 -22.63
CA ARG A 60 1.14 9.82 -24.06
C ARG A 60 2.57 10.31 -24.30
N GLY A 61 3.21 9.77 -25.33
CA GLY A 61 4.53 10.23 -25.75
C GLY A 61 5.12 9.39 -26.88
N PRO A 62 6.40 9.64 -27.25
CA PRO A 62 7.10 8.82 -28.23
C PRO A 62 7.15 7.34 -27.80
N ALA A 63 6.90 6.44 -28.75
CA ALA A 63 6.81 5.01 -28.50
C ALA A 63 8.02 4.44 -27.76
N ASN A 64 9.23 4.89 -28.11
CA ASN A 64 10.48 4.47 -27.49
C ASN A 64 10.60 4.84 -26.00
N LEU A 65 9.85 5.86 -25.54
CA LEU A 65 9.82 6.29 -24.13
C LEU A 65 8.63 5.71 -23.37
N VAL A 66 7.48 5.56 -24.01
CA VAL A 66 6.27 5.03 -23.38
C VAL A 66 6.34 3.52 -23.16
N ARG A 67 6.85 2.76 -24.14
CA ARG A 67 6.91 1.30 -24.08
C ARG A 67 7.69 0.75 -22.88
N PRO A 68 8.91 1.23 -22.57
CA PRO A 68 9.69 0.75 -21.43
C PRO A 68 9.17 1.23 -20.09
N LEU A 69 8.23 2.20 -20.04
CA LEU A 69 7.72 2.75 -18.80
C LEU A 69 6.89 1.69 -18.06
N ALA A 70 7.42 1.24 -16.91
CA ALA A 70 6.80 0.19 -16.12
C ALA A 70 5.82 0.75 -15.07
N MET A 71 6.15 1.90 -14.48
CA MET A 71 5.34 2.57 -13.45
C MET A 71 5.56 4.07 -13.48
N VAL A 72 4.60 4.81 -12.96
CA VAL A 72 4.72 6.24 -12.65
C VAL A 72 4.59 6.43 -11.15
N THR A 73 5.14 7.51 -10.63
CA THR A 73 5.08 7.85 -9.21
C THR A 73 4.17 9.04 -8.98
N THR A 74 3.80 9.29 -7.73
CA THR A 74 3.12 10.54 -7.33
C THR A 74 4.12 11.51 -6.72
N GLU A 75 3.69 12.76 -6.52
CA GLU A 75 4.33 13.61 -5.54
C GLU A 75 4.32 12.96 -4.16
N LYS A 76 5.24 13.39 -3.29
CA LYS A 76 5.39 12.83 -1.94
C LYS A 76 4.20 13.19 -1.06
N ILE A 77 3.57 12.18 -0.49
CA ILE A 77 2.45 12.31 0.44
C ILE A 77 3.00 12.23 1.86
N ASP A 78 2.73 13.24 2.67
CA ASP A 78 3.22 13.28 4.05
C ASP A 78 2.37 12.43 5.00
N LEU A 79 3.02 11.46 5.63
CA LEU A 79 2.45 10.55 6.61
C LEU A 79 2.77 10.93 8.05
N THR A 80 3.50 12.03 8.27
CA THR A 80 4.00 12.41 9.59
C THR A 80 2.87 12.54 10.60
N GLY A 81 2.95 11.73 11.67
CA GLY A 81 2.00 11.76 12.78
C GLY A 81 0.57 11.27 12.46
N LYS A 82 0.32 10.71 11.28
CA LYS A 82 -0.99 10.14 10.93
C LYS A 82 -1.26 8.91 11.80
N ASN A 83 -2.47 8.84 12.37
CA ASN A 83 -2.91 7.78 13.28
C ASN A 83 -4.30 7.21 12.93
N ALA A 84 -4.85 7.61 11.79
CA ALA A 84 -6.13 7.14 11.29
C ALA A 84 -6.11 7.07 9.76
N ASP A 85 -7.05 6.33 9.20
CA ASP A 85 -7.27 6.28 7.76
C ASP A 85 -7.44 7.68 7.18
N PHE A 86 -6.79 7.95 6.06
CA PHE A 86 -7.00 9.21 5.35
C PHE A 86 -6.85 9.04 3.84
N THR A 87 -7.47 9.95 3.11
CA THR A 87 -7.34 10.02 1.66
C THR A 87 -6.59 11.29 1.28
N ALA A 88 -5.48 11.12 0.56
CA ALA A 88 -4.79 12.20 -0.11
C ALA A 88 -5.41 12.39 -1.49
N ASN A 89 -6.15 13.49 -1.69
CA ASN A 89 -6.84 13.77 -2.93
C ASN A 89 -6.02 14.65 -3.86
N GLN A 90 -6.24 14.50 -5.17
CA GLN A 90 -5.66 15.36 -6.20
C GLN A 90 -4.13 15.42 -6.16
N ILE A 91 -3.50 14.28 -5.93
CA ILE A 91 -2.03 14.18 -5.91
C ILE A 91 -1.50 14.11 -7.35
N PRO A 92 -0.59 15.01 -7.73
CA PRO A 92 0.00 15.00 -9.06
C PRO A 92 0.82 13.74 -9.33
N VAL A 93 0.70 13.22 -10.56
CA VAL A 93 1.53 12.11 -11.03
C VAL A 93 2.83 12.67 -11.57
N THR A 94 3.94 12.09 -11.15
CA THR A 94 5.29 12.43 -11.60
C THR A 94 5.83 11.36 -12.54
N ILE A 95 6.33 11.79 -13.69
CA ILE A 95 6.89 10.91 -14.72
C ILE A 95 8.35 11.30 -14.95
N SER A 96 9.25 10.31 -14.95
CA SER A 96 10.62 10.53 -15.41
C SER A 96 10.60 10.94 -16.90
N ASN A 97 11.39 11.92 -17.30
CA ASN A 97 11.39 12.51 -18.64
C ASN A 97 10.12 13.31 -18.99
N ALA A 98 9.56 14.03 -18.04
CA ALA A 98 8.34 14.84 -18.18
C ALA A 98 8.28 15.80 -19.39
N GLY A 99 9.42 16.19 -19.96
CA GLY A 99 9.43 17.06 -21.14
C GLY A 99 8.95 16.42 -22.45
N LYS A 100 8.90 15.07 -22.52
CA LYS A 100 8.49 14.30 -23.71
C LYS A 100 7.29 13.38 -23.46
N LEU A 101 6.92 13.18 -22.20
CA LEU A 101 5.80 12.34 -21.78
C LEU A 101 4.75 13.22 -21.12
N THR A 102 3.49 13.01 -21.50
CA THR A 102 2.37 13.78 -20.96
C THR A 102 1.38 12.84 -20.31
N PRO A 103 1.11 12.96 -19.00
CA PRO A 103 0.01 12.22 -18.37
C PRO A 103 -1.33 12.82 -18.88
N LEU A 104 -2.24 11.97 -19.32
CA LEU A 104 -3.59 12.36 -19.68
C LEU A 104 -4.50 12.42 -18.44
N ASP A 105 -4.15 11.64 -17.42
CA ASP A 105 -4.80 11.62 -16.12
C ASP A 105 -3.75 12.10 -15.08
N PRO A 106 -3.58 13.42 -14.90
CA PRO A 106 -2.45 13.95 -14.14
C PRO A 106 -2.64 13.89 -12.62
N LEU A 107 -3.85 13.61 -12.13
CA LEU A 107 -4.19 13.62 -10.72
C LEU A 107 -4.77 12.27 -10.29
N VAL A 108 -4.36 11.80 -9.12
CA VAL A 108 -4.87 10.60 -8.49
C VAL A 108 -5.24 10.86 -7.02
N SER A 109 -6.09 10.02 -6.47
CA SER A 109 -6.38 9.99 -5.05
C SER A 109 -5.78 8.73 -4.43
N VAL A 110 -5.17 8.85 -3.26
CA VAL A 110 -4.54 7.73 -2.56
C VAL A 110 -5.16 7.58 -1.18
N LEU A 111 -5.80 6.44 -0.94
CA LEU A 111 -6.32 6.06 0.38
C LEU A 111 -5.24 5.27 1.13
N PHE A 112 -4.93 5.70 2.33
CA PHE A 112 -4.11 4.98 3.29
C PHE A 112 -4.99 4.45 4.42
N ARG A 113 -4.85 3.15 4.70
CA ARG A 113 -5.44 2.52 5.88
C ARG A 113 -4.39 2.42 6.95
N ILE A 114 -4.59 3.16 8.03
CA ILE A 114 -3.66 3.28 9.14
C ILE A 114 -4.38 2.82 10.41
N GLY A 115 -3.75 1.94 11.14
CA GLY A 115 -4.27 1.48 12.41
C GLY A 115 -3.15 1.18 13.38
N GLU A 116 -3.53 0.84 14.59
CA GLU A 116 -2.59 0.51 15.65
C GLU A 116 -1.74 -0.70 15.28
N LYS A 117 -0.45 -0.64 15.58
CA LYS A 117 0.49 -1.73 15.36
C LYS A 117 0.05 -2.97 16.11
N ARG A 118 -0.09 -4.07 15.40
CA ARG A 118 -0.44 -5.36 15.98
C ARG A 118 0.79 -6.03 16.57
N ILE A 119 0.60 -6.65 17.73
CA ILE A 119 1.65 -7.41 18.43
C ILE A 119 1.15 -8.80 18.78
N GLU A 120 2.08 -9.71 19.02
CA GLU A 120 1.79 -10.97 19.66
C GLU A 120 2.02 -10.84 21.17
N LYS A 121 1.06 -11.34 21.96
CA LYS A 121 1.20 -11.41 23.43
C LYS A 121 0.73 -12.77 23.93
N ALA A 122 1.56 -13.39 24.74
CA ALA A 122 1.23 -14.65 25.38
C ALA A 122 0.52 -14.40 26.73
N PHE A 123 -0.54 -15.17 26.96
CA PHE A 123 -1.31 -15.14 28.18
C PHE A 123 -1.32 -16.56 28.79
N SER A 124 -1.00 -16.66 30.07
CA SER A 124 -1.14 -17.92 30.81
C SER A 124 -2.51 -17.99 31.44
N VAL A 125 -3.42 -18.74 30.82
CA VAL A 125 -4.85 -18.81 31.16
C VAL A 125 -5.14 -20.11 31.88
N PRO A 126 -5.78 -20.10 33.07
CA PRO A 126 -6.19 -21.33 33.75
C PRO A 126 -7.30 -22.06 32.95
N VAL A 127 -7.28 -23.39 33.00
CA VAL A 127 -8.30 -24.20 32.37
C VAL A 127 -9.58 -24.16 33.21
N ALA A 128 -10.72 -24.00 32.55
CA ALA A 128 -12.01 -24.03 33.22
C ALA A 128 -12.20 -25.38 33.96
N GLY A 129 -12.46 -25.31 35.27
CA GLY A 129 -12.62 -26.51 36.12
C GLY A 129 -11.31 -27.03 36.76
N ASP A 130 -10.13 -26.55 36.33
CA ASP A 130 -8.83 -26.90 36.93
C ASP A 130 -7.88 -25.70 36.98
N THR A 131 -7.90 -24.98 38.08
CA THR A 131 -7.08 -23.77 38.26
C THR A 131 -5.58 -24.06 38.42
N LYS A 132 -5.19 -25.33 38.63
CA LYS A 132 -3.76 -25.72 38.69
C LYS A 132 -3.16 -25.90 37.29
N ARG A 133 -3.99 -26.21 36.29
CA ARG A 133 -3.56 -26.39 34.90
C ARG A 133 -3.71 -25.10 34.13
N LYS A 134 -2.63 -24.64 33.52
CA LYS A 134 -2.60 -23.41 32.72
C LYS A 134 -2.26 -23.74 31.27
N VAL A 135 -2.80 -22.95 30.35
CA VAL A 135 -2.52 -23.05 28.93
C VAL A 135 -1.96 -21.71 28.45
N ASN A 136 -0.86 -21.75 27.72
CA ASN A 136 -0.32 -20.55 27.08
C ASN A 136 -1.06 -20.27 25.78
N VAL A 137 -1.81 -19.18 25.78
CA VAL A 137 -2.56 -18.68 24.62
C VAL A 137 -1.80 -17.49 24.04
N VAL A 138 -1.41 -17.59 22.77
CA VAL A 138 -0.78 -16.48 22.07
C VAL A 138 -1.85 -15.76 21.23
N LEU A 139 -2.06 -14.51 21.53
CA LEU A 139 -2.99 -13.64 20.83
C LEU A 139 -2.23 -12.63 19.96
N TYR A 140 -2.74 -12.38 18.77
CA TYR A 140 -2.24 -11.37 17.84
C TYR A 140 -3.32 -10.33 17.61
N GLY A 141 -3.03 -9.07 17.94
CA GLY A 141 -4.00 -7.97 17.85
C GLY A 141 -3.39 -6.61 18.14
N GLY A 142 -4.22 -5.57 18.14
CA GLY A 142 -3.78 -4.20 18.45
C GLY A 142 -3.06 -4.12 19.80
N LYS A 143 -1.96 -3.37 19.83
CA LYS A 143 -1.09 -3.26 21.00
C LYS A 143 -1.85 -2.82 22.25
N SER A 144 -2.61 -1.71 22.17
CA SER A 144 -3.35 -1.20 23.33
C SER A 144 -4.43 -2.18 23.80
N LEU A 145 -5.07 -2.89 22.87
CA LEU A 145 -6.07 -3.90 23.20
C LEU A 145 -5.45 -5.04 24.02
N LEU A 146 -4.31 -5.58 23.56
CA LEU A 146 -3.63 -6.68 24.22
C LEU A 146 -2.90 -6.25 25.51
N GLU A 147 -2.45 -4.99 25.64
CA GLU A 147 -1.85 -4.49 26.87
C GLU A 147 -2.85 -4.37 28.02
N HIS A 148 -4.09 -3.98 27.74
CA HIS A 148 -5.15 -3.85 28.74
C HIS A 148 -5.92 -5.17 29.03
N LEU A 149 -5.77 -6.16 28.14
CA LEU A 149 -6.43 -7.47 28.30
C LEU A 149 -5.81 -8.23 29.49
N LYS A 150 -6.69 -8.66 30.40
CA LYS A 150 -6.31 -9.49 31.54
C LYS A 150 -6.51 -10.99 31.23
N PRO A 151 -5.65 -11.88 31.74
CA PRO A 151 -5.82 -13.34 31.57
C PRO A 151 -7.17 -13.88 32.06
N GLU A 152 -7.76 -13.21 33.05
CA GLU A 152 -9.05 -13.56 33.66
C GLU A 152 -10.27 -13.34 32.72
N GLU A 153 -10.09 -12.51 31.70
CA GLU A 153 -11.11 -12.26 30.67
C GLU A 153 -11.10 -13.33 29.57
N LEU A 154 -10.11 -14.20 29.57
CA LEU A 154 -9.98 -15.34 28.67
C LEU A 154 -10.39 -16.61 29.39
N SER A 155 -11.14 -17.47 28.71
CA SER A 155 -11.44 -18.79 29.22
C SER A 155 -10.94 -19.86 28.26
N VAL A 156 -10.36 -20.92 28.83
CA VAL A 156 -9.88 -22.08 28.10
C VAL A 156 -10.62 -23.33 28.59
N GLU A 157 -11.25 -24.03 27.66
CA GLU A 157 -11.90 -25.30 27.91
C GLU A 157 -11.12 -26.41 27.21
N MET A 158 -11.03 -27.58 27.84
CA MET A 158 -10.44 -28.75 27.21
C MET A 158 -11.55 -29.53 26.48
N THR A 159 -11.48 -29.57 25.17
CA THR A 159 -12.39 -30.33 24.30
C THR A 159 -11.68 -31.59 23.81
N LYS A 160 -12.39 -32.73 23.79
CA LYS A 160 -11.89 -33.98 23.19
C LYS A 160 -12.26 -34.02 21.72
N ASP A 161 -11.27 -34.24 20.89
CA ASP A 161 -11.51 -34.47 19.45
C ASP A 161 -12.05 -35.89 19.21
N ALA A 162 -12.42 -36.21 17.98
CA ALA A 162 -12.97 -37.51 17.58
C ALA A 162 -12.05 -38.71 17.91
N ASN A 163 -10.76 -38.45 18.15
CA ASN A 163 -9.75 -39.44 18.49
C ASN A 163 -9.48 -39.52 20.00
N GLY A 164 -10.26 -38.80 20.85
CA GLY A 164 -10.10 -38.76 22.29
C GLY A 164 -8.94 -37.88 22.79
N THR A 165 -8.27 -37.16 21.89
CA THR A 165 -7.15 -36.25 22.26
C THR A 165 -7.73 -34.95 22.82
N GLU A 166 -7.27 -34.55 24.01
CA GLU A 166 -7.64 -33.27 24.61
C GLU A 166 -6.95 -32.10 23.88
N ARG A 167 -7.77 -31.17 23.43
CA ARG A 167 -7.27 -29.91 22.81
C ARG A 167 -7.84 -28.70 23.54
N PRO A 168 -7.00 -27.68 23.80
CA PRO A 168 -7.48 -26.46 24.39
C PRO A 168 -8.33 -25.68 23.39
N SER A 169 -9.57 -25.37 23.76
CA SER A 169 -10.44 -24.42 23.05
C SER A 169 -10.46 -23.11 23.81
N VAL A 170 -10.10 -22.05 23.15
CA VAL A 170 -10.02 -20.71 23.75
C VAL A 170 -11.29 -19.95 23.42
N ASN A 171 -12.03 -19.56 24.43
CA ASN A 171 -13.21 -18.72 24.30
C ASN A 171 -12.80 -17.26 24.50
N LEU A 172 -12.97 -16.46 23.44
CA LEU A 172 -12.75 -15.02 23.47
C LEU A 172 -14.04 -14.29 23.83
N PRO A 173 -13.97 -13.22 24.63
CA PRO A 173 -15.11 -12.31 24.80
C PRO A 173 -15.59 -11.78 23.44
N SER A 174 -16.89 -11.57 23.28
CA SER A 174 -17.50 -11.08 22.02
C SER A 174 -16.89 -9.75 21.53
N SER A 175 -16.37 -8.94 22.43
CA SER A 175 -15.66 -7.69 22.12
C SER A 175 -14.31 -7.89 21.42
N LEU A 176 -13.75 -9.09 21.46
CA LEU A 176 -12.41 -9.43 20.95
C LEU A 176 -12.44 -10.31 19.70
N VAL A 177 -13.54 -11.03 19.44
CA VAL A 177 -13.64 -12.05 18.38
C VAL A 177 -13.17 -11.55 17.00
N ASP A 178 -13.52 -10.31 16.63
CA ASP A 178 -13.15 -9.74 15.32
C ASP A 178 -11.86 -8.90 15.33
N LYS A 179 -11.26 -8.71 16.52
CA LYS A 179 -10.12 -7.79 16.69
C LYS A 179 -8.81 -8.51 17.01
N VAL A 180 -8.90 -9.79 17.37
CA VAL A 180 -7.77 -10.58 17.85
C VAL A 180 -7.77 -11.94 17.18
N GLU A 181 -6.60 -12.40 16.74
CA GLU A 181 -6.38 -13.74 16.21
C GLU A 181 -5.70 -14.62 17.26
N ILE A 182 -6.19 -15.85 17.43
CA ILE A 182 -5.54 -16.85 18.29
C ILE A 182 -4.45 -17.52 17.46
N ARG A 183 -3.19 -17.37 17.89
CA ARG A 183 -2.03 -18.01 17.28
C ARG A 183 -1.49 -19.06 18.25
N ARG A 184 -1.73 -20.35 17.95
CA ARG A 184 -1.18 -21.52 18.65
C ARG A 184 -1.44 -21.55 20.17
N PRO A 185 -2.58 -22.03 20.63
CA PRO A 185 -2.72 -22.50 22.01
C PRO A 185 -1.80 -23.71 22.21
N ARG A 186 -0.84 -23.62 23.11
CA ARG A 186 0.08 -24.71 23.45
C ARG A 186 -0.13 -25.07 24.92
N ALA A 187 -0.53 -26.32 25.16
CA ALA A 187 -0.55 -26.85 26.52
C ALA A 187 0.90 -27.03 27.01
N GLU A 188 1.24 -26.48 28.15
CA GLU A 188 2.47 -26.83 28.87
C GLU A 188 2.23 -28.13 29.64
N HIS A 189 3.12 -29.09 29.46
CA HIS A 189 3.15 -30.35 30.20
C HIS A 189 3.85 -30.14 31.53
#